data_884a30f1152554c98cb6d0ec815f4a4d
#
_entry.id   884a30f1152554c98cb6d0ec815f4a4d
#
_cell.length_a   1.000
_cell.length_b   1.000
_cell.length_c   1.000
_cell.angle_alpha   90.00
_cell.angle_beta   90.00
_cell.angle_gamma   90.00
#
_symmetry.space_group_name_H-M   'P 1'
#
loop_
_entity.id
_entity.type
_entity.pdbx_description
1 polymer ?
#
loop_
_entity_poly.entity_id
_entity_poly.type
_entity_poly.pdbx_seq_one_letter_code
_entity_poly.pdbx_strand_id
1 'polypeptide(L)'
;MIIVTGGAGFIGSAIVWRLNQRGIYDIVIVDHLGETEKWKNLVPLRFSDYFDKSEFIESLEAGYFGNSIRAIFHLGACSSTTERNADYLIENNYRYTVRIATWHEENQGCRLIYASSAATYGDGEHGYCDKEDELHLLRPLNIYGYSKHMFDLLALRKGWLQHIVGLKYFNVFGPNEYHKGDMRSVINKAYPLVRDEGKIRLFKSCRDEYKDGEQLRDFIYVKDAVDMTLFFLDNPKINGIFNIGTGAARSWNDVAGSLFQAADRPLNIEYIPMPDNLKEKYQYYTCADMRKLRSAGCSHTCMSLEEAVREYVRDYLNSNEHLSFTPTQA
;
A
#
# COMPACT_ATOMS: atom_id res chain seq x y z
N MET A 1 12.99 9.66 17.05
CA MET A 1 11.90 8.69 17.02
C MET A 1 11.16 8.74 15.69
N ILE A 2 10.76 7.61 15.14
CA ILE A 2 9.89 7.50 13.95
C ILE A 2 8.57 6.84 14.38
N ILE A 3 7.44 7.37 13.95
CA ILE A 3 6.11 6.81 14.22
C ILE A 3 5.58 6.16 12.94
N VAL A 4 5.06 4.93 13.05
CA VAL A 4 4.45 4.21 11.93
C VAL A 4 3.03 3.81 12.32
N THR A 5 2.03 4.56 11.84
CA THR A 5 0.64 4.16 12.04
C THR A 5 0.24 3.11 10.99
N GLY A 6 -0.59 2.15 11.39
CA GLY A 6 -0.79 0.93 10.61
C GLY A 6 0.46 0.05 10.60
N GLY A 7 1.33 0.20 11.61
CA GLY A 7 2.64 -0.43 11.68
C GLY A 7 2.62 -1.95 11.81
N ALA A 8 1.53 -2.55 12.27
CA ALA A 8 1.31 -4.00 12.25
C ALA A 8 0.70 -4.49 10.92
N GLY A 9 0.21 -3.57 10.07
CA GLY A 9 -0.36 -3.87 8.77
C GLY A 9 0.68 -4.30 7.73
N PHE A 10 0.23 -4.57 6.52
CA PHE A 10 1.04 -5.07 5.41
C PHE A 10 2.22 -4.12 5.06
N ILE A 11 1.93 -2.93 4.55
CA ILE A 11 2.99 -1.98 4.13
C ILE A 11 3.69 -1.38 5.34
N GLY A 12 2.94 -1.09 6.44
CA GLY A 12 3.52 -0.49 7.64
C GLY A 12 4.61 -1.36 8.28
N SER A 13 4.35 -2.67 8.44
CA SER A 13 5.36 -3.60 8.98
C SER A 13 6.56 -3.78 8.06
N ALA A 14 6.35 -3.70 6.75
CA ALA A 14 7.45 -3.72 5.79
C ALA A 14 8.32 -2.43 5.86
N ILE A 15 7.73 -1.26 6.17
CA ILE A 15 8.48 -0.04 6.47
C ILE A 15 9.33 -0.24 7.74
N VAL A 16 8.73 -0.76 8.83
CA VAL A 16 9.47 -1.05 10.07
C VAL A 16 10.61 -2.02 9.81
N TRP A 17 10.36 -3.08 9.06
CA TRP A 17 11.40 -4.02 8.64
C TRP A 17 12.56 -3.32 7.92
N ARG A 18 12.26 -2.47 6.93
CA ARG A 18 13.31 -1.76 6.19
C ARG A 18 14.05 -0.73 7.05
N LEU A 19 13.37 -0.07 7.97
CA LEU A 19 14.02 0.80 8.96
C LEU A 19 14.97 0.01 9.86
N ASN A 20 14.57 -1.20 10.30
CA ASN A 20 15.45 -2.08 11.07
C ASN A 20 16.69 -2.51 10.26
N GLN A 21 16.56 -2.80 8.96
CA GLN A 21 17.68 -3.06 8.07
C GLN A 21 18.65 -1.87 7.97
N ARG A 22 18.17 -0.65 8.17
CA ARG A 22 18.96 0.59 8.22
C ARG A 22 19.51 0.90 9.62
N GLY A 23 19.34 -0.01 10.59
CA GLY A 23 19.80 0.19 11.99
C GLY A 23 18.94 1.17 12.79
N ILE A 24 17.73 1.48 12.34
CA ILE A 24 16.79 2.38 13.02
C ILE A 24 15.82 1.54 13.84
N TYR A 25 15.85 1.68 15.17
CA TYR A 25 15.02 0.92 16.13
C TYR A 25 14.17 1.80 17.02
N ASP A 26 14.45 3.10 17.09
CA ASP A 26 13.61 4.09 17.81
C ASP A 26 12.36 4.38 16.99
N ILE A 27 11.45 3.39 17.01
CA ILE A 27 10.21 3.33 16.23
C ILE A 27 9.05 3.09 17.18
N VAL A 28 8.01 3.91 17.08
CA VAL A 28 6.72 3.70 17.74
C VAL A 28 5.74 3.14 16.73
N ILE A 29 5.18 1.97 17.03
CA ILE A 29 4.11 1.33 16.28
C ILE A 29 2.78 1.87 16.77
N VAL A 30 1.93 2.28 15.83
CA VAL A 30 0.54 2.66 16.14
C VAL A 30 -0.40 1.80 15.29
N ASP A 31 -1.26 1.03 15.94
CA ASP A 31 -2.22 0.19 15.22
C ASP A 31 -3.43 -0.12 16.12
N HIS A 32 -4.41 -0.82 15.56
CA HIS A 32 -5.47 -1.50 16.30
C HIS A 32 -5.40 -2.97 15.93
N LEU A 33 -4.80 -3.81 16.79
CA LEU A 33 -4.54 -5.23 16.47
C LEU A 33 -5.82 -6.04 16.28
N GLY A 34 -6.85 -5.74 17.08
CA GLY A 34 -8.12 -6.45 17.05
C GLY A 34 -7.94 -7.97 17.23
N GLU A 35 -8.76 -8.74 16.55
CA GLU A 35 -8.72 -10.21 16.60
C GLU A 35 -7.95 -10.83 15.41
N THR A 36 -7.31 -10.01 14.58
CA THR A 36 -6.58 -10.50 13.41
C THR A 36 -5.16 -10.94 13.77
N GLU A 37 -4.56 -11.75 12.91
CA GLU A 37 -3.18 -12.23 13.11
C GLU A 37 -2.08 -11.23 12.68
N LYS A 38 -2.41 -9.96 12.42
CA LYS A 38 -1.42 -8.98 11.97
C LYS A 38 -0.30 -8.70 12.97
N TRP A 39 -0.50 -9.02 14.26
CA TRP A 39 0.54 -8.98 15.26
C TRP A 39 1.76 -9.85 14.91
N LYS A 40 1.56 -10.93 14.12
CA LYS A 40 2.65 -11.79 13.64
C LYS A 40 3.66 -11.04 12.77
N ASN A 41 3.22 -9.97 12.09
CA ASN A 41 4.11 -9.12 11.32
C ASN A 41 5.12 -8.35 12.19
N LEU A 42 4.82 -8.17 13.48
CA LEU A 42 5.68 -7.44 14.42
C LEU A 42 6.68 -8.35 15.14
N VAL A 43 6.37 -9.64 15.27
CA VAL A 43 7.20 -10.60 16.03
C VAL A 43 8.68 -10.57 15.64
N PRO A 44 9.05 -10.55 14.34
CA PRO A 44 10.46 -10.54 13.92
C PRO A 44 11.07 -9.15 13.85
N LEU A 45 10.40 -8.09 14.32
CA LEU A 45 10.82 -6.70 14.17
C LEU A 45 11.26 -6.09 15.50
N ARG A 46 12.05 -5.02 15.42
CA ARG A 46 12.49 -4.21 16.56
C ARG A 46 11.83 -2.84 16.54
N PHE A 47 11.20 -2.46 17.64
CA PHE A 47 10.59 -1.15 17.87
C PHE A 47 10.65 -0.80 19.34
N SER A 48 10.51 0.48 19.70
CA SER A 48 10.62 0.97 21.06
C SER A 48 9.32 0.90 21.83
N ASP A 49 8.16 1.11 21.16
CA ASP A 49 6.87 1.10 21.83
C ASP A 49 5.71 0.84 20.87
N TYR A 50 4.54 0.51 21.45
CA TYR A 50 3.28 0.29 20.76
C TYR A 50 2.15 1.10 21.40
N PHE A 51 1.34 1.77 20.58
CA PHE A 51 0.12 2.48 20.98
C PHE A 51 -1.08 1.95 20.20
N ASP A 52 -2.23 1.80 20.89
CA ASP A 52 -3.50 1.72 20.17
C ASP A 52 -3.77 3.04 19.44
N LYS A 53 -4.42 2.97 18.28
CA LYS A 53 -4.68 4.15 17.45
C LYS A 53 -5.43 5.27 18.17
N SER A 54 -6.33 4.93 19.11
CA SER A 54 -7.12 5.91 19.87
C SER A 54 -6.28 6.58 20.94
N GLU A 55 -5.48 5.83 21.66
CA GLU A 55 -4.53 6.34 22.65
C GLU A 55 -3.46 7.23 21.99
N PHE A 56 -2.95 6.79 20.83
CA PHE A 56 -1.93 7.55 20.11
C PHE A 56 -2.39 8.95 19.73
N ILE A 57 -3.59 9.07 19.12
CA ILE A 57 -4.03 10.39 18.62
C ILE A 57 -4.31 11.37 19.75
N GLU A 58 -4.81 10.89 20.90
CA GLU A 58 -5.01 11.69 22.12
C GLU A 58 -3.66 12.11 22.70
N SER A 59 -2.69 11.19 22.78
CA SER A 59 -1.33 11.47 23.27
C SER A 59 -0.59 12.44 22.35
N LEU A 60 -0.77 12.33 21.04
CA LEU A 60 -0.15 13.22 20.06
C LEU A 60 -0.65 14.65 20.23
N GLU A 61 -1.98 14.84 20.32
CA GLU A 61 -2.62 16.16 20.53
C GLU A 61 -2.32 16.75 21.91
N ALA A 62 -2.15 15.91 22.94
CA ALA A 62 -1.73 16.33 24.27
C ALA A 62 -0.25 16.71 24.39
N GLY A 63 0.55 16.55 23.30
CA GLY A 63 1.97 16.88 23.28
C GLY A 63 2.88 15.87 23.99
N TYR A 64 2.41 14.64 24.23
CA TYR A 64 3.17 13.59 24.93
C TYR A 64 4.55 13.33 24.32
N PHE A 65 4.66 13.37 22.99
CA PHE A 65 5.90 13.07 22.26
C PHE A 65 6.86 14.27 22.18
N GLY A 66 6.43 15.47 22.54
CA GLY A 66 7.24 16.69 22.44
C GLY A 66 7.83 16.89 21.02
N ASN A 67 9.07 17.38 20.96
CA ASN A 67 9.80 17.62 19.71
C ASN A 67 10.67 16.43 19.25
N SER A 68 10.43 15.22 19.79
CA SER A 68 11.28 14.05 19.52
C SER A 68 10.92 13.32 18.20
N ILE A 69 9.80 13.67 17.58
CA ILE A 69 9.33 13.02 16.36
C ILE A 69 10.15 13.51 15.17
N ARG A 70 10.90 12.60 14.53
CA ARG A 70 11.61 12.85 13.27
C ARG A 70 10.69 12.69 12.06
N ALA A 71 9.84 11.64 12.08
CA ALA A 71 8.94 11.35 10.99
C ALA A 71 7.71 10.57 11.45
N ILE A 72 6.58 10.79 10.76
CA ILE A 72 5.35 10.00 10.88
C ILE A 72 5.07 9.38 9.52
N PHE A 73 5.09 8.04 9.44
CA PHE A 73 4.53 7.28 8.33
C PHE A 73 3.09 6.90 8.66
N HIS A 74 2.15 7.61 8.08
CA HIS A 74 0.73 7.40 8.34
C HIS A 74 0.11 6.46 7.32
N LEU A 75 0.17 5.13 7.59
CA LEU A 75 -0.42 4.07 6.77
C LEU A 75 -1.72 3.51 7.37
N GLY A 76 -2.01 3.85 8.63
CA GLY A 76 -3.19 3.36 9.34
C GLY A 76 -4.49 3.82 8.67
N ALA A 77 -5.25 2.85 8.18
CA ALA A 77 -6.55 3.07 7.54
C ALA A 77 -7.32 1.74 7.43
N CYS A 78 -8.63 1.81 7.29
CA CYS A 78 -9.39 0.69 6.73
C CYS A 78 -9.13 0.64 5.23
N SER A 79 -8.43 -0.39 4.75
CA SER A 79 -8.05 -0.55 3.34
C SER A 79 -9.00 -1.46 2.55
N SER A 80 -10.14 -1.87 3.14
CA SER A 80 -11.14 -2.69 2.48
C SER A 80 -11.90 -1.87 1.44
N THR A 81 -11.77 -2.23 0.17
CA THR A 81 -12.54 -1.63 -0.94
C THR A 81 -13.98 -2.13 -0.97
N THR A 82 -14.31 -3.15 -0.18
CA THR A 82 -15.65 -3.74 -0.06
C THR A 82 -16.40 -3.26 1.18
N GLU A 83 -15.75 -2.48 2.07
CA GLU A 83 -16.42 -1.85 3.22
C GLU A 83 -17.52 -0.92 2.72
N ARG A 84 -18.70 -1.02 3.35
CA ARG A 84 -19.90 -0.25 3.00
C ARG A 84 -20.28 0.80 4.03
N ASN A 85 -19.74 0.71 5.24
CA ASN A 85 -19.98 1.70 6.28
C ASN A 85 -19.19 2.97 5.96
N ALA A 86 -19.86 3.92 5.31
CA ALA A 86 -19.26 5.18 4.90
C ALA A 86 -18.78 6.02 6.09
N ASP A 87 -19.58 6.09 7.17
CA ASP A 87 -19.24 6.89 8.36
C ASP A 87 -17.98 6.33 9.03
N TYR A 88 -17.87 5.00 9.13
CA TYR A 88 -16.66 4.36 9.64
C TYR A 88 -15.42 4.70 8.80
N LEU A 89 -15.53 4.64 7.46
CA LEU A 89 -14.43 4.98 6.56
C LEU A 89 -14.06 6.47 6.64
N ILE A 90 -15.05 7.35 6.74
CA ILE A 90 -14.80 8.79 6.90
C ILE A 90 -14.11 9.07 8.22
N GLU A 91 -14.57 8.50 9.32
CA GLU A 91 -13.96 8.72 10.63
C GLU A 91 -12.53 8.15 10.67
N ASN A 92 -12.37 6.90 10.24
CA ASN A 92 -11.10 6.18 10.36
C ASN A 92 -10.03 6.60 9.33
N ASN A 93 -10.42 6.92 8.09
CA ASN A 93 -9.47 7.21 7.02
C ASN A 93 -9.29 8.71 6.79
N TYR A 94 -10.38 9.49 6.84
CA TYR A 94 -10.33 10.91 6.56
C TYR A 94 -10.11 11.74 7.84
N ARG A 95 -11.02 11.63 8.84
CA ARG A 95 -10.94 12.45 10.06
C ARG A 95 -9.66 12.20 10.85
N TYR A 96 -9.29 10.94 11.00
CA TYR A 96 -8.07 10.57 11.69
C TYR A 96 -6.82 11.15 10.99
N THR A 97 -6.75 11.08 9.66
CA THR A 97 -5.66 11.68 8.88
C THR A 97 -5.65 13.21 9.02
N VAL A 98 -6.83 13.85 9.04
CA VAL A 98 -6.96 15.31 9.28
C VAL A 98 -6.38 15.70 10.64
N ARG A 99 -6.67 14.94 11.72
CA ARG A 99 -6.12 15.22 13.06
C ARG A 99 -4.59 15.19 13.05
N ILE A 100 -3.98 14.16 12.47
CA ILE A 100 -2.51 14.06 12.37
C ILE A 100 -1.94 15.22 11.55
N ALA A 101 -2.55 15.56 10.41
CA ALA A 101 -2.06 16.64 9.57
C ALA A 101 -2.23 18.02 10.23
N THR A 102 -3.32 18.25 10.95
CA THR A 102 -3.52 19.48 11.73
C THR A 102 -2.46 19.61 12.81
N TRP A 103 -2.23 18.54 13.59
CA TRP A 103 -1.15 18.53 14.58
C TRP A 103 0.21 18.83 13.95
N HIS A 104 0.50 18.21 12.78
CA HIS A 104 1.76 18.44 12.07
C HIS A 104 1.96 19.91 11.66
N GLU A 105 0.90 20.58 11.18
CA GLU A 105 0.96 22.00 10.79
C GLU A 105 1.21 22.92 12.01
N GLU A 106 0.61 22.58 13.15
CA GLU A 106 0.75 23.36 14.39
C GLU A 106 2.13 23.18 15.03
N ASN A 107 2.76 22.01 14.88
CA ASN A 107 3.97 21.63 15.60
C ASN A 107 5.22 21.58 14.73
N GLN A 108 5.20 21.95 13.50
CA GLN A 108 6.25 21.92 12.48
C GLN A 108 7.63 21.38 12.94
N GLY A 109 8.23 20.47 12.21
CA GLY A 109 9.57 19.95 12.53
C GLY A 109 9.76 18.45 12.30
N CYS A 110 8.70 17.71 12.02
CA CYS A 110 8.78 16.30 11.64
C CYS A 110 8.37 16.10 10.16
N ARG A 111 8.76 14.99 9.58
CA ARG A 111 8.34 14.57 8.25
C ARG A 111 7.00 13.85 8.32
N LEU A 112 5.97 14.29 7.59
CA LEU A 112 4.70 13.56 7.47
C LEU A 112 4.58 12.95 6.06
N ILE A 113 4.46 11.62 6.03
CA ILE A 113 4.25 10.82 4.80
C ILE A 113 2.98 10.01 5.02
N TYR A 114 1.93 10.24 4.21
CA TYR A 114 0.67 9.53 4.37
C TYR A 114 0.33 8.66 3.17
N ALA A 115 -0.38 7.56 3.43
CA ALA A 115 -0.88 6.69 2.37
C ALA A 115 -2.19 7.23 1.78
N SER A 116 -2.12 7.70 0.53
CA SER A 116 -3.24 7.78 -0.38
C SER A 116 -3.39 6.45 -1.14
N SER A 117 -4.05 6.42 -2.28
CA SER A 117 -4.29 5.18 -3.03
C SER A 117 -4.53 5.45 -4.51
N ALA A 118 -4.12 4.52 -5.37
CA ALA A 118 -4.53 4.52 -6.78
C ALA A 118 -6.06 4.37 -6.96
N ALA A 119 -6.78 3.90 -5.95
CA ALA A 119 -8.25 3.86 -5.96
C ALA A 119 -8.89 5.26 -6.11
N THR A 120 -8.14 6.34 -5.84
CA THR A 120 -8.60 7.73 -6.04
C THR A 120 -8.76 8.09 -7.50
N TYR A 121 -8.07 7.41 -8.42
CA TYR A 121 -8.17 7.64 -9.87
C TYR A 121 -9.48 7.13 -10.50
N GLY A 122 -10.25 6.34 -9.76
CA GLY A 122 -11.50 5.78 -10.25
C GLY A 122 -11.29 4.75 -11.36
N ASP A 123 -12.00 4.92 -12.48
CA ASP A 123 -11.87 4.05 -13.66
C ASP A 123 -10.68 4.41 -14.57
N GLY A 124 -9.99 5.51 -14.28
CA GLY A 124 -8.86 5.99 -15.06
C GLY A 124 -9.24 6.88 -16.25
N GLU A 125 -10.48 7.37 -16.33
CA GLU A 125 -10.93 8.28 -17.40
C GLU A 125 -9.99 9.50 -17.55
N HIS A 126 -9.47 10.00 -16.41
CA HIS A 126 -8.52 11.12 -16.39
C HIS A 126 -7.05 10.68 -16.32
N GLY A 127 -6.77 9.39 -16.62
CA GLY A 127 -5.42 8.82 -16.52
C GLY A 127 -4.98 8.57 -15.08
N TYR A 128 -3.68 8.31 -14.91
CA TYR A 128 -3.06 7.94 -13.63
C TYR A 128 -1.90 8.88 -13.27
N CYS A 129 -2.02 10.16 -13.66
CA CYS A 129 -1.03 11.18 -13.34
C CYS A 129 -1.25 11.75 -11.94
N ASP A 130 -0.17 11.96 -11.19
CA ASP A 130 -0.18 12.46 -9.79
C ASP A 130 -0.04 13.98 -9.69
N LYS A 131 -0.53 14.71 -10.68
CA LYS A 131 -0.58 16.18 -10.64
C LYS A 131 -1.65 16.67 -9.67
N GLU A 132 -1.27 17.59 -8.80
CA GLU A 132 -2.15 18.15 -7.78
C GLU A 132 -3.29 19.00 -8.36
N ASP A 133 -3.05 19.73 -9.43
CA ASP A 133 -4.04 20.57 -10.10
C ASP A 133 -5.16 19.78 -10.80
N GLU A 134 -4.92 18.48 -11.09
CA GLU A 134 -5.88 17.58 -11.70
C GLU A 134 -6.69 16.77 -10.67
N LEU A 135 -6.39 16.86 -9.36
CA LEU A 135 -7.09 16.06 -8.33
C LEU A 135 -8.61 16.25 -8.35
N HIS A 136 -9.09 17.44 -8.63
CA HIS A 136 -10.53 17.76 -8.67
C HIS A 136 -11.30 17.03 -9.79
N LEU A 137 -10.59 16.46 -10.79
CA LEU A 137 -11.16 15.70 -11.90
C LEU A 137 -11.42 14.24 -11.51
N LEU A 138 -10.73 13.72 -10.52
CA LEU A 138 -10.77 12.29 -10.18
C LEU A 138 -12.13 11.85 -9.61
N ARG A 139 -12.57 10.64 -9.97
CA ARG A 139 -13.87 10.08 -9.60
C ARG A 139 -13.71 8.66 -9.02
N PRO A 140 -13.41 8.52 -7.71
CA PRO A 140 -13.29 7.22 -7.06
C PRO A 140 -14.55 6.36 -7.21
N LEU A 141 -14.38 5.05 -7.48
CA LEU A 141 -15.48 4.11 -7.70
C LEU A 141 -16.07 3.52 -6.41
N ASN A 142 -15.44 3.73 -5.27
CA ASN A 142 -15.88 3.20 -3.98
C ASN A 142 -15.58 4.17 -2.86
N ILE A 143 -16.23 3.95 -1.71
CA ILE A 143 -16.10 4.83 -0.54
C ILE A 143 -14.70 4.83 0.06
N TYR A 144 -13.94 3.71 -0.05
CA TYR A 144 -12.54 3.68 0.36
C TYR A 144 -11.70 4.67 -0.45
N GLY A 145 -11.74 4.58 -1.79
CA GLY A 145 -11.04 5.52 -2.68
C GLY A 145 -11.49 6.96 -2.42
N TYR A 146 -12.79 7.17 -2.21
CA TYR A 146 -13.33 8.49 -1.90
C TYR A 146 -12.81 9.05 -0.57
N SER A 147 -12.72 8.23 0.49
CA SER A 147 -12.19 8.67 1.79
C SER A 147 -10.73 9.14 1.70
N LYS A 148 -9.91 8.50 0.87
CA LYS A 148 -8.53 8.94 0.60
C LYS A 148 -8.50 10.21 -0.25
N HIS A 149 -9.33 10.27 -1.28
CA HIS A 149 -9.43 11.42 -2.16
C HIS A 149 -9.91 12.69 -1.44
N MET A 150 -10.84 12.57 -0.50
CA MET A 150 -11.26 13.71 0.34
C MET A 150 -10.09 14.34 1.07
N PHE A 151 -9.16 13.55 1.59
CA PHE A 151 -7.99 14.08 2.25
C PHE A 151 -7.00 14.71 1.26
N ASP A 152 -6.75 14.09 0.11
CA ASP A 152 -5.90 14.66 -0.94
C ASP A 152 -6.40 16.06 -1.35
N LEU A 153 -7.73 16.22 -1.57
CA LEU A 153 -8.36 17.50 -1.89
C LEU A 153 -8.28 18.52 -0.76
N LEU A 154 -8.45 18.08 0.50
CA LEU A 154 -8.31 18.96 1.65
C LEU A 154 -6.88 19.46 1.80
N ALA A 155 -5.90 18.54 1.68
CA ALA A 155 -4.48 18.86 1.78
C ALA A 155 -4.04 19.86 0.70
N LEU A 156 -4.54 19.70 -0.54
CA LEU A 156 -4.32 20.67 -1.62
C LEU A 156 -4.90 22.04 -1.25
N ARG A 157 -6.18 22.08 -0.88
CA ARG A 157 -6.90 23.35 -0.56
C ARG A 157 -6.30 24.08 0.64
N LYS A 158 -5.75 23.34 1.62
CA LYS A 158 -5.09 23.91 2.81
C LYS A 158 -3.63 24.29 2.56
N GLY A 159 -3.06 23.97 1.39
CA GLY A 159 -1.64 24.18 1.11
C GLY A 159 -0.70 23.18 1.81
N TRP A 160 -1.24 22.17 2.50
CA TRP A 160 -0.43 21.20 3.25
C TRP A 160 0.51 20.39 2.35
N LEU A 161 0.16 20.18 1.09
CA LEU A 161 1.00 19.47 0.12
C LEU A 161 2.35 20.16 -0.14
N GLN A 162 2.57 21.37 0.36
CA GLN A 162 3.88 22.04 0.34
C GLN A 162 4.81 21.52 1.46
N HIS A 163 4.27 20.81 2.46
CA HIS A 163 5.00 20.36 3.66
C HIS A 163 4.91 18.85 3.92
N ILE A 164 3.89 18.18 3.37
CA ILE A 164 3.65 16.74 3.55
C ILE A 164 3.75 15.97 2.23
N VAL A 165 3.82 14.63 2.32
CA VAL A 165 3.85 13.73 1.16
C VAL A 165 2.67 12.78 1.20
N GLY A 166 1.89 12.76 0.13
CA GLY A 166 0.86 11.78 -0.14
C GLY A 166 1.33 10.72 -1.13
N LEU A 167 1.18 9.45 -0.81
CA LEU A 167 1.63 8.34 -1.65
C LEU A 167 0.44 7.54 -2.18
N LYS A 168 0.19 7.58 -3.48
CA LYS A 168 -0.84 6.79 -4.17
C LYS A 168 -0.27 5.41 -4.51
N TYR A 169 -0.44 4.46 -3.59
CA TYR A 169 -0.01 3.07 -3.82
C TYR A 169 -0.89 2.37 -4.85
N PHE A 170 -0.24 1.74 -5.82
CA PHE A 170 -0.88 0.85 -6.80
C PHE A 170 -1.06 -0.56 -6.22
N ASN A 171 -1.08 -1.59 -7.05
CA ASN A 171 -1.38 -2.94 -6.58
C ASN A 171 -0.19 -3.58 -5.87
N VAL A 172 0.02 -3.21 -4.61
CA VAL A 172 1.10 -3.76 -3.78
C VAL A 172 0.80 -5.22 -3.43
N PHE A 173 1.81 -6.10 -3.56
CA PHE A 173 1.76 -7.49 -3.15
C PHE A 173 3.07 -7.91 -2.46
N GLY A 174 3.03 -9.00 -1.67
CA GLY A 174 4.24 -9.53 -1.04
C GLY A 174 4.04 -10.01 0.40
N PRO A 175 5.14 -10.35 1.10
CA PRO A 175 5.09 -10.85 2.48
C PRO A 175 4.42 -9.86 3.43
N ASN A 176 3.87 -10.38 4.52
CA ASN A 176 3.12 -9.66 5.56
C ASN A 176 1.66 -9.29 5.21
N GLU A 177 1.10 -9.76 4.07
CA GLU A 177 -0.30 -9.50 3.73
C GLU A 177 -1.30 -10.57 4.25
N TYR A 178 -0.85 -11.62 4.93
CA TYR A 178 -1.64 -12.80 5.33
C TYR A 178 -2.93 -12.47 6.11
N HIS A 179 -2.88 -11.47 6.97
CA HIS A 179 -4.00 -11.05 7.83
C HIS A 179 -5.13 -10.33 7.08
N LYS A 180 -4.95 -10.01 5.79
CA LYS A 180 -5.90 -9.14 5.05
C LYS A 180 -7.15 -9.85 4.54
N GLY A 181 -7.35 -11.15 4.83
CA GLY A 181 -8.52 -11.90 4.37
C GLY A 181 -8.68 -11.82 2.85
N ASP A 182 -9.85 -11.39 2.36
CA ASP A 182 -10.13 -11.27 0.93
C ASP A 182 -9.36 -10.13 0.24
N MET A 183 -8.82 -9.20 1.01
CA MET A 183 -8.00 -8.09 0.49
C MET A 183 -6.54 -8.44 0.25
N ARG A 184 -6.14 -9.70 0.45
CA ARG A 184 -4.83 -10.22 0.03
C ARG A 184 -4.69 -10.15 -1.49
N SER A 185 -3.47 -10.05 -1.98
CA SER A 185 -3.19 -10.10 -3.43
C SER A 185 -3.71 -11.40 -4.07
N VAL A 186 -3.94 -11.37 -5.36
CA VAL A 186 -4.29 -12.58 -6.13
C VAL A 186 -3.17 -13.62 -6.03
N ILE A 187 -1.91 -13.19 -5.99
CA ILE A 187 -0.74 -14.07 -5.83
C ILE A 187 -0.85 -14.87 -4.53
N ASN A 188 -1.08 -14.19 -3.40
CA ASN A 188 -1.23 -14.84 -2.10
C ASN A 188 -2.43 -15.79 -2.05
N LYS A 189 -3.59 -15.36 -2.57
CA LYS A 189 -4.82 -16.17 -2.57
C LYS A 189 -4.76 -17.38 -3.49
N ALA A 190 -4.12 -17.23 -4.65
CA ALA A 190 -4.08 -18.28 -5.67
C ALA A 190 -2.96 -19.30 -5.41
N TYR A 191 -1.90 -18.92 -4.69
CA TYR A 191 -0.75 -19.83 -4.48
C TYR A 191 -1.14 -21.20 -3.91
N PRO A 192 -1.99 -21.33 -2.87
CA PRO A 192 -2.39 -22.65 -2.37
C PRO A 192 -3.06 -23.52 -3.45
N LEU A 193 -3.93 -22.92 -4.29
CA LEU A 193 -4.59 -23.65 -5.38
C LEU A 193 -3.59 -24.09 -6.47
N VAL A 194 -2.64 -23.22 -6.82
CA VAL A 194 -1.59 -23.55 -7.80
C VAL A 194 -0.70 -24.66 -7.27
N ARG A 195 -0.28 -24.59 -5.99
CA ARG A 195 0.56 -25.59 -5.33
C ARG A 195 -0.15 -26.93 -5.21
N ASP A 196 -1.39 -26.95 -4.71
CA ASP A 196 -2.08 -28.17 -4.29
C ASP A 196 -2.92 -28.79 -5.43
N GLU A 197 -3.59 -27.95 -6.24
CA GLU A 197 -4.50 -28.40 -7.30
C GLU A 197 -3.95 -28.16 -8.72
N GLY A 198 -2.84 -27.44 -8.88
CA GLY A 198 -2.25 -27.14 -10.19
C GLY A 198 -3.16 -26.29 -11.09
N LYS A 199 -3.97 -25.40 -10.52
CA LYS A 199 -4.86 -24.50 -11.29
C LYS A 199 -5.03 -23.13 -10.64
N ILE A 200 -5.39 -22.13 -11.46
CA ILE A 200 -5.82 -20.80 -11.03
C ILE A 200 -7.13 -20.43 -11.72
N ARG A 201 -7.97 -19.65 -11.03
CA ARG A 201 -9.20 -19.10 -11.61
C ARG A 201 -9.05 -17.61 -11.86
N LEU A 202 -9.27 -17.19 -13.10
CA LEU A 202 -9.28 -15.79 -13.50
C LEU A 202 -10.64 -15.41 -14.08
N PHE A 203 -11.00 -14.12 -13.98
CA PHE A 203 -12.25 -13.66 -14.57
C PHE A 203 -12.15 -13.52 -16.09
N LYS A 204 -13.20 -13.97 -16.76
CA LYS A 204 -13.46 -13.63 -18.17
C LYS A 204 -13.59 -12.12 -18.31
N SER A 205 -13.21 -11.60 -19.47
CA SER A 205 -13.51 -10.21 -19.80
C SER A 205 -15.01 -10.02 -20.05
N CYS A 206 -15.50 -8.84 -19.67
CA CYS A 206 -16.84 -8.37 -20.05
C CYS A 206 -16.76 -7.20 -21.05
N ARG A 207 -15.58 -6.94 -21.61
CA ARG A 207 -15.31 -5.91 -22.64
C ARG A 207 -14.57 -6.55 -23.83
N ASP A 208 -14.98 -6.21 -25.03
CA ASP A 208 -14.43 -6.79 -26.27
C ASP A 208 -12.97 -6.39 -26.52
N GLU A 209 -12.53 -5.26 -25.94
CA GLU A 209 -11.16 -4.73 -26.08
C GLU A 209 -10.13 -5.56 -25.30
N TYR A 210 -10.57 -6.41 -24.36
CA TYR A 210 -9.71 -7.25 -23.55
C TYR A 210 -10.08 -8.72 -23.70
N LYS A 211 -9.11 -9.59 -23.95
CA LYS A 211 -9.29 -11.03 -23.84
C LYS A 211 -9.41 -11.46 -22.37
N ASP A 212 -9.85 -12.70 -22.14
CA ASP A 212 -9.93 -13.30 -20.81
C ASP A 212 -8.57 -13.25 -20.10
N GLY A 213 -8.54 -12.70 -18.88
CA GLY A 213 -7.32 -12.54 -18.10
C GLY A 213 -6.35 -11.44 -18.54
N GLU A 214 -6.67 -10.68 -19.62
CA GLU A 214 -5.81 -9.61 -20.16
C GLU A 214 -6.11 -8.23 -19.59
N GLN A 215 -6.95 -8.13 -18.57
CA GLN A 215 -7.12 -6.90 -17.82
C GLN A 215 -5.80 -6.55 -17.10
N LEU A 216 -5.40 -5.29 -17.12
CA LEU A 216 -4.05 -4.83 -16.77
C LEU A 216 -4.01 -4.12 -15.42
N ARG A 217 -2.97 -4.39 -14.63
CA ARG A 217 -2.67 -3.72 -13.36
C ARG A 217 -1.19 -3.40 -13.24
N ASP A 218 -0.91 -2.32 -12.56
CA ASP A 218 0.44 -2.03 -12.09
C ASP A 218 0.67 -2.75 -10.76
N PHE A 219 1.37 -3.89 -10.81
CA PHE A 219 1.72 -4.70 -9.66
C PHE A 219 3.10 -4.30 -9.14
N ILE A 220 3.16 -3.87 -7.91
CA ILE A 220 4.42 -3.48 -7.26
C ILE A 220 4.72 -4.37 -6.05
N TYR A 221 5.95 -4.86 -5.97
CA TYR A 221 6.41 -5.64 -4.82
C TYR A 221 6.55 -4.76 -3.58
N VAL A 222 6.14 -5.28 -2.41
CA VAL A 222 6.11 -4.48 -1.18
C VAL A 222 7.48 -3.92 -0.81
N LYS A 223 8.56 -4.64 -1.08
CA LYS A 223 9.93 -4.16 -0.80
C LYS A 223 10.27 -2.93 -1.66
N ASP A 224 9.91 -2.94 -2.95
CA ASP A 224 10.10 -1.78 -3.84
C ASP A 224 9.24 -0.60 -3.41
N ALA A 225 7.97 -0.85 -3.07
CA ALA A 225 7.07 0.19 -2.58
C ALA A 225 7.61 0.85 -1.31
N VAL A 226 8.22 0.09 -0.40
CA VAL A 226 8.85 0.59 0.82
C VAL A 226 10.09 1.40 0.52
N ASP A 227 10.96 0.95 -0.39
CA ASP A 227 12.18 1.69 -0.76
C ASP A 227 11.83 3.05 -1.40
N MET A 228 10.80 3.10 -2.27
CA MET A 228 10.28 4.36 -2.79
C MET A 228 9.65 5.24 -1.70
N THR A 229 8.99 4.64 -0.71
CA THR A 229 8.42 5.39 0.42
C THR A 229 9.52 6.02 1.28
N LEU A 230 10.59 5.28 1.58
CA LEU A 230 11.71 5.76 2.38
C LEU A 230 12.56 6.79 1.65
N PHE A 231 12.50 6.87 0.32
CA PHE A 231 13.10 7.97 -0.44
C PHE A 231 12.66 9.34 0.09
N PHE A 232 11.39 9.49 0.51
CA PHE A 232 10.88 10.75 1.04
C PHE A 232 11.33 11.05 2.48
N LEU A 233 11.73 10.04 3.25
CA LEU A 233 12.41 10.24 4.55
C LEU A 233 13.80 10.83 4.36
N ASP A 234 14.52 10.35 3.32
CA ASP A 234 15.88 10.74 3.03
C ASP A 234 15.94 12.08 2.27
N ASN A 235 14.82 12.51 1.66
CA ASN A 235 14.71 13.74 0.87
C ASN A 235 13.59 14.67 1.40
N PRO A 236 13.76 15.31 2.57
CA PRO A 236 12.69 16.03 3.27
C PRO A 236 12.19 17.29 2.56
N LYS A 237 12.89 17.77 1.54
CA LYS A 237 12.44 18.93 0.74
C LYS A 237 11.46 18.57 -0.37
N ILE A 238 11.27 17.28 -0.67
CA ILE A 238 10.35 16.80 -1.71
C ILE A 238 8.99 16.58 -1.09
N ASN A 239 7.99 17.37 -1.49
CA ASN A 239 6.61 17.35 -0.97
C ASN A 239 5.61 17.22 -2.11
N GLY A 240 4.33 16.95 -1.75
CA GLY A 240 3.24 16.79 -2.71
C GLY A 240 2.74 15.36 -2.80
N ILE A 241 1.96 15.06 -3.83
CA ILE A 241 1.40 13.72 -4.07
C ILE A 241 2.23 12.99 -5.12
N PHE A 242 2.55 11.72 -4.85
CA PHE A 242 3.33 10.86 -5.74
C PHE A 242 2.72 9.49 -5.90
N ASN A 243 2.82 8.94 -7.10
CA ASN A 243 2.51 7.55 -7.37
C ASN A 243 3.59 6.61 -6.84
N ILE A 244 3.17 5.48 -6.27
CA ILE A 244 4.02 4.34 -5.90
C ILE A 244 3.55 3.13 -6.69
N GLY A 245 4.23 2.87 -7.79
CA GLY A 245 3.98 1.81 -8.74
C GLY A 245 5.24 1.48 -9.53
N THR A 246 5.16 0.57 -10.47
CA THR A 246 6.27 0.22 -11.36
C THR A 246 6.30 1.07 -12.63
N GLY A 247 5.15 1.61 -13.04
CA GLY A 247 4.95 2.24 -14.34
C GLY A 247 4.84 1.24 -15.50
N ALA A 248 4.65 -0.04 -15.19
CA ALA A 248 4.48 -1.12 -16.15
C ALA A 248 3.23 -1.95 -15.82
N ALA A 249 2.19 -1.79 -16.61
CA ALA A 249 0.97 -2.57 -16.44
C ALA A 249 1.17 -4.01 -16.93
N ARG A 250 0.72 -4.98 -16.14
CA ARG A 250 0.82 -6.42 -16.42
C ARG A 250 -0.57 -7.07 -16.31
N SER A 251 -0.79 -8.10 -17.10
CA SER A 251 -2.08 -8.80 -17.13
C SER A 251 -2.22 -9.81 -15.99
N TRP A 252 -3.45 -10.23 -15.71
CA TRP A 252 -3.69 -11.35 -14.80
C TRP A 252 -3.09 -12.66 -15.34
N ASN A 253 -3.00 -12.81 -16.67
CA ASN A 253 -2.33 -13.94 -17.29
C ASN A 253 -0.82 -13.92 -17.01
N ASP A 254 -0.18 -12.74 -17.00
CA ASP A 254 1.23 -12.60 -16.59
C ASP A 254 1.43 -13.00 -15.12
N VAL A 255 0.52 -12.57 -14.23
CA VAL A 255 0.55 -12.98 -12.81
C VAL A 255 0.41 -14.48 -12.67
N ALA A 256 -0.54 -15.10 -13.40
CA ALA A 256 -0.70 -16.55 -13.38
C ALA A 256 0.55 -17.26 -13.90
N GLY A 257 1.09 -16.83 -15.03
CA GLY A 257 2.33 -17.38 -15.61
C GLY A 257 3.50 -17.33 -14.65
N SER A 258 3.71 -16.17 -14.00
CA SER A 258 4.76 -15.98 -13.01
C SER A 258 4.58 -16.88 -11.79
N LEU A 259 3.33 -17.05 -11.33
CA LEU A 259 3.00 -17.89 -10.17
C LEU A 259 3.22 -19.39 -10.45
N PHE A 260 2.79 -19.87 -11.63
CA PHE A 260 3.02 -21.25 -12.06
C PHE A 260 4.51 -21.55 -12.24
N GLN A 261 5.25 -20.62 -12.83
CA GLN A 261 6.71 -20.73 -12.97
C GLN A 261 7.40 -20.80 -11.60
N ALA A 262 6.99 -19.95 -10.65
CA ALA A 262 7.56 -19.93 -9.29
C ALA A 262 7.22 -21.21 -8.48
N ALA A 263 6.06 -21.84 -8.78
CA ALA A 263 5.61 -23.09 -8.14
C ALA A 263 6.12 -24.36 -8.85
N ASP A 264 6.90 -24.24 -9.94
CA ASP A 264 7.36 -25.34 -10.79
C ASP A 264 6.20 -26.24 -11.25
N ARG A 265 5.15 -25.60 -11.80
CA ARG A 265 3.94 -26.26 -12.29
C ARG A 265 3.64 -25.85 -13.73
N PRO A 266 3.04 -26.71 -14.55
CA PRO A 266 2.54 -26.35 -15.89
C PRO A 266 1.37 -25.38 -15.77
N LEU A 267 1.35 -24.35 -16.63
CA LEU A 267 0.30 -23.31 -16.65
C LEU A 267 -1.09 -23.94 -16.92
N ASN A 268 -2.03 -23.66 -16.02
CA ASN A 268 -3.41 -24.11 -16.11
C ASN A 268 -4.37 -23.05 -15.54
N ILE A 269 -5.02 -22.30 -16.44
CA ILE A 269 -5.94 -21.21 -16.10
C ILE A 269 -7.38 -21.62 -16.43
N GLU A 270 -8.24 -21.58 -15.44
CA GLU A 270 -9.69 -21.70 -15.59
C GLU A 270 -10.30 -20.30 -15.66
N TYR A 271 -10.89 -19.90 -16.79
CA TYR A 271 -11.57 -18.62 -16.91
C TYR A 271 -13.03 -18.75 -16.47
N ILE A 272 -13.41 -18.02 -15.41
CA ILE A 272 -14.75 -18.03 -14.82
C ILE A 272 -15.49 -16.72 -15.10
N PRO A 273 -16.84 -16.73 -15.17
CA PRO A 273 -17.61 -15.51 -15.31
C PRO A 273 -17.32 -14.51 -14.18
N MET A 274 -17.24 -13.22 -14.54
CA MET A 274 -17.13 -12.17 -13.54
C MET A 274 -18.48 -12.00 -12.82
N PRO A 275 -18.50 -11.95 -11.48
CA PRO A 275 -19.72 -11.68 -10.71
C PRO A 275 -20.38 -10.34 -11.11
N ASP A 276 -21.71 -10.30 -11.22
CA ASP A 276 -22.44 -9.12 -11.72
C ASP A 276 -22.19 -7.86 -10.87
N ASN A 277 -22.06 -8.00 -9.56
CA ASN A 277 -21.78 -6.90 -8.64
C ASN A 277 -20.38 -6.28 -8.79
N LEU A 278 -19.49 -6.92 -9.56
CA LEU A 278 -18.15 -6.41 -9.85
C LEU A 278 -18.05 -5.75 -11.22
N LYS A 279 -18.86 -6.14 -12.20
CA LYS A 279 -18.75 -5.73 -13.61
C LYS A 279 -18.67 -4.22 -13.81
N GLU A 280 -19.58 -3.48 -13.14
CA GLU A 280 -19.66 -2.01 -13.27
C GLU A 280 -18.54 -1.26 -12.55
N LYS A 281 -17.90 -1.90 -11.56
CA LYS A 281 -16.85 -1.29 -10.71
C LYS A 281 -15.47 -1.82 -11.02
N TYR A 282 -15.36 -2.71 -12.03
CA TYR A 282 -14.11 -3.37 -12.35
C TYR A 282 -13.22 -2.48 -13.20
N GLN A 283 -12.06 -2.14 -12.66
CA GLN A 283 -11.03 -1.43 -13.42
C GLN A 283 -10.39 -2.39 -14.43
N TYR A 284 -10.33 -2.01 -15.70
CA TYR A 284 -9.70 -2.82 -16.75
C TYR A 284 -8.23 -2.50 -16.95
N TYR A 285 -7.83 -1.30 -16.57
CA TYR A 285 -6.45 -0.83 -16.71
C TYR A 285 -6.05 0.03 -15.53
N THR A 286 -4.86 -0.19 -14.98
CA THR A 286 -4.17 0.75 -14.09
C THR A 286 -2.68 0.72 -14.36
N CYS A 287 -2.04 1.89 -14.46
CA CYS A 287 -0.60 2.03 -14.64
C CYS A 287 -0.15 3.36 -14.05
N ALA A 288 0.78 3.33 -13.12
CA ALA A 288 1.31 4.52 -12.48
C ALA A 288 2.09 5.38 -13.47
N ASP A 289 1.80 6.67 -13.52
CA ASP A 289 2.71 7.62 -14.15
C ASP A 289 3.84 7.92 -13.16
N MET A 290 5.03 7.44 -13.47
CA MET A 290 6.21 7.53 -12.60
C MET A 290 7.09 8.75 -12.91
N ARG A 291 6.72 9.59 -13.88
CA ARG A 291 7.56 10.70 -14.34
C ARG A 291 7.88 11.70 -13.23
N LYS A 292 6.88 12.05 -12.41
CA LYS A 292 7.05 13.00 -11.29
C LYS A 292 8.05 12.46 -10.26
N LEU A 293 7.90 11.21 -9.83
CA LEU A 293 8.80 10.58 -8.87
C LEU A 293 10.24 10.46 -9.43
N ARG A 294 10.39 10.09 -10.71
CA ARG A 294 11.70 10.06 -11.38
C ARG A 294 12.33 11.46 -11.45
N SER A 295 11.56 12.48 -11.82
CA SER A 295 12.02 13.87 -11.88
C SER A 295 12.41 14.42 -10.50
N ALA A 296 11.82 13.91 -9.43
CA ALA A 296 12.19 14.21 -8.05
C ALA A 296 13.51 13.54 -7.61
N GLY A 297 14.11 12.70 -8.46
CA GLY A 297 15.41 12.06 -8.21
C GLY A 297 15.34 10.64 -7.64
N CYS A 298 14.17 10.03 -7.56
CA CYS A 298 14.04 8.63 -7.16
C CYS A 298 14.53 7.71 -8.29
N SER A 299 15.72 7.13 -8.13
CA SER A 299 16.35 6.22 -9.10
C SER A 299 16.06 4.74 -8.84
N HIS A 300 15.21 4.40 -7.84
CA HIS A 300 14.90 3.02 -7.50
C HIS A 300 14.37 2.26 -8.72
N THR A 301 14.95 1.09 -9.01
CA THR A 301 14.50 0.18 -10.06
C THR A 301 13.73 -0.97 -9.41
N CYS A 302 12.47 -1.14 -9.79
CA CYS A 302 11.64 -2.22 -9.27
C CYS A 302 12.10 -3.59 -9.82
N MET A 303 11.91 -4.62 -9.01
CA MET A 303 11.99 -6.00 -9.48
C MET A 303 10.95 -6.23 -10.59
N SER A 304 11.26 -7.11 -11.55
CA SER A 304 10.26 -7.62 -12.48
C SER A 304 9.17 -8.39 -11.74
N LEU A 305 7.98 -8.50 -12.34
CA LEU A 305 6.89 -9.29 -11.76
C LEU A 305 7.33 -10.73 -11.48
N GLU A 306 8.05 -11.32 -12.43
CA GLU A 306 8.54 -12.70 -12.37
C GLU A 306 9.53 -12.92 -11.23
N GLU A 307 10.47 -12.00 -11.03
CA GLU A 307 11.44 -12.04 -9.94
C GLU A 307 10.77 -11.87 -8.58
N ALA A 308 9.88 -10.88 -8.47
CA ALA A 308 9.16 -10.58 -7.23
C ALA A 308 8.23 -11.72 -6.81
N VAL A 309 7.48 -12.31 -7.77
CA VAL A 309 6.62 -13.47 -7.50
C VAL A 309 7.45 -14.69 -7.11
N ARG A 310 8.58 -14.94 -7.78
CA ARG A 310 9.48 -16.05 -7.44
C ARG A 310 10.03 -15.90 -6.02
N GLU A 311 10.51 -14.72 -5.65
CA GLU A 311 10.99 -14.45 -4.29
C GLU A 311 9.86 -14.64 -3.27
N TYR A 312 8.68 -14.08 -3.54
CA TYR A 312 7.53 -14.18 -2.64
C TYR A 312 7.10 -15.64 -2.40
N VAL A 313 7.04 -16.45 -3.46
CA VAL A 313 6.70 -17.87 -3.35
C VAL A 313 7.78 -18.63 -2.60
N ARG A 314 9.05 -18.50 -3.01
CA ARG A 314 10.16 -19.30 -2.50
C ARG A 314 10.46 -18.99 -1.03
N ASP A 315 10.54 -17.70 -0.69
CA ASP A 315 11.09 -17.27 0.60
C ASP A 315 10.00 -17.04 1.66
N TYR A 316 8.73 -16.91 1.25
CA TYR A 316 7.64 -16.55 2.16
C TYR A 316 6.43 -17.48 2.08
N LEU A 317 5.82 -17.67 0.89
CA LEU A 317 4.57 -18.42 0.79
C LEU A 317 4.75 -19.92 1.05
N ASN A 318 5.89 -20.51 0.68
CA ASN A 318 6.18 -21.92 0.92
C ASN A 318 6.22 -22.28 2.40
N SER A 319 6.78 -21.41 3.23
CA SER A 319 7.00 -21.61 4.66
C SER A 319 6.12 -20.76 5.55
N ASN A 320 5.24 -19.92 4.95
CA ASN A 320 4.38 -18.96 5.64
C ASN A 320 5.17 -17.97 6.51
N GLU A 321 6.32 -17.53 5.98
CA GLU A 321 7.25 -16.65 6.66
C GLU A 321 6.85 -15.18 6.52
N HIS A 322 7.28 -14.37 7.48
CA HIS A 322 7.13 -12.92 7.51
C HIS A 322 8.47 -12.24 7.21
N LEU A 323 8.43 -10.95 6.83
CA LEU A 323 9.63 -10.12 6.75
C LEU A 323 10.33 -10.13 8.11
N SER A 324 11.53 -10.68 8.18
CA SER A 324 12.30 -10.81 9.40
C SER A 324 13.55 -9.93 9.36
N PHE A 325 13.93 -9.42 10.52
CA PHE A 325 15.17 -8.72 10.74
C PHE A 325 16.10 -9.61 11.58
N THR A 326 17.18 -10.09 10.99
CA THR A 326 18.28 -10.73 11.72
C THR A 326 19.39 -9.71 11.91
N PRO A 327 19.73 -9.33 13.14
CA PRO A 327 20.86 -8.44 13.35
C PRO A 327 22.13 -9.05 12.74
N THR A 328 22.82 -8.30 11.91
CA THR A 328 24.20 -8.67 11.56
C THR A 328 24.99 -8.73 12.87
N GLN A 329 25.58 -9.88 13.17
CA GLN A 329 26.51 -9.99 14.30
C GLN A 329 27.63 -9.00 14.02
N ALA A 330 27.75 -7.96 14.88
CA ALA A 330 28.80 -6.96 14.84
C ALA A 330 30.13 -7.57 15.29
#